data_29e51dbf95452d2ea816f285c8861591
#
_entry.id   29e51dbf95452d2ea816f285c8861591
#
_cell.length_a   1.000
_cell.length_b   1.000
_cell.length_c   1.000
_cell.angle_alpha   90.00
_cell.angle_beta   90.00
_cell.angle_gamma   90.00
#
_symmetry.space_group_name_H-M   'P 1'
#
loop_
_entity.id
_entity.type
_entity.pdbx_description
1 polymer ?
#
loop_
_entity_poly.entity_id
_entity_poly.type
_entity_poly.pdbx_seq_one_letter_code
_entity_poly.pdbx_strand_id
1 'polypeptide(L)'
;MSKILITGASGFVGSFLVEKALELGFDTWAVLRKTSSKEYLTDPRIHFIELDLGNDAVLTQQLSEHAAQHGAFDYVIHAAGATKAPNEAAFRRTNTEGTLRLARTLLDLQLLNGRFVFVSSLSVVGAVAENPIRQADGTVAQGLDRYRAITDADTPQPNTAYGRSKLDAERALATLEGLDFVTLRPTGVYGPRERDYFLMADSIKKHIDFAVGYTPQALTFIYVRDLVDACFLALQRGERGRSYFLSDGEVYDSRAFSDLLQQEMGVKWVAHIKAPVWFLHAVCQVSTWISKCTGKMSTLNMDKFQHMRQRTRLS
;
A
#
# COMPACT_ATOMS: atom_id res chain seq x y z
N MET A 1 -17.52 -20.97 -12.66
CA MET A 1 -17.26 -19.72 -11.88
C MET A 1 -15.81 -19.77 -11.50
N SER A 2 -15.03 -18.74 -11.87
CA SER A 2 -13.59 -18.73 -11.54
C SER A 2 -13.39 -18.44 -10.06
N LYS A 3 -12.45 -19.15 -9.44
CA LYS A 3 -12.17 -19.06 -8.01
C LYS A 3 -11.04 -18.08 -7.75
N ILE A 4 -11.26 -17.12 -6.84
CA ILE A 4 -10.26 -16.10 -6.50
C ILE A 4 -9.94 -16.13 -5.00
N LEU A 5 -8.65 -16.10 -4.68
CA LEU A 5 -8.13 -15.93 -3.32
C LEU A 5 -7.70 -14.48 -3.09
N ILE A 6 -8.24 -13.84 -2.07
CA ILE A 6 -7.91 -12.45 -1.72
C ILE A 6 -7.31 -12.42 -0.32
N THR A 7 -6.05 -12.05 -0.22
CA THR A 7 -5.39 -11.85 1.08
C THR A 7 -5.48 -10.39 1.52
N GLY A 8 -5.40 -10.14 2.82
CA GLY A 8 -5.63 -8.81 3.36
C GLY A 8 -7.10 -8.38 3.30
N ALA A 9 -8.02 -9.31 3.10
CA ALA A 9 -9.44 -9.11 2.87
C ALA A 9 -10.15 -8.25 3.93
N SER A 10 -9.75 -8.34 5.19
CA SER A 10 -10.32 -7.51 6.28
C SER A 10 -9.77 -6.08 6.33
N GLY A 11 -8.78 -5.75 5.51
CA GLY A 11 -8.19 -4.42 5.42
C GLY A 11 -8.98 -3.46 4.53
N PHE A 12 -8.54 -2.20 4.50
CA PHE A 12 -9.14 -1.15 3.68
C PHE A 12 -9.29 -1.58 2.21
N VAL A 13 -8.20 -1.75 1.47
CA VAL A 13 -8.23 -2.14 0.05
C VAL A 13 -8.84 -3.54 -0.11
N GLY A 14 -8.48 -4.49 0.77
CA GLY A 14 -8.93 -5.88 0.66
C GLY A 14 -10.44 -6.05 0.75
N SER A 15 -11.13 -5.25 1.57
CA SER A 15 -12.59 -5.32 1.66
C SER A 15 -13.30 -4.88 0.37
N PHE A 16 -12.76 -3.88 -0.34
CA PHE A 16 -13.25 -3.48 -1.66
C PHE A 16 -12.93 -4.51 -2.74
N LEU A 17 -11.76 -5.19 -2.66
CA LEU A 17 -11.42 -6.30 -3.56
C LEU A 17 -12.42 -7.45 -3.44
N VAL A 18 -12.83 -7.79 -2.21
CA VAL A 18 -13.84 -8.83 -1.96
C VAL A 18 -15.19 -8.43 -2.53
N GLU A 19 -15.67 -7.19 -2.28
CA GLU A 19 -16.91 -6.67 -2.86
C GLU A 19 -16.88 -6.76 -4.39
N LYS A 20 -15.81 -6.29 -5.02
CA LYS A 20 -15.68 -6.31 -6.49
C LYS A 20 -15.60 -7.73 -7.05
N ALA A 21 -14.95 -8.67 -6.38
CA ALA A 21 -14.92 -10.07 -6.80
C ALA A 21 -16.32 -10.67 -6.84
N LEU A 22 -17.14 -10.39 -5.82
CA LEU A 22 -18.54 -10.83 -5.77
C LEU A 22 -19.40 -10.17 -6.86
N GLU A 23 -19.20 -8.87 -7.12
CA GLU A 23 -19.87 -8.14 -8.21
C GLU A 23 -19.56 -8.77 -9.58
N LEU A 24 -18.31 -9.16 -9.80
CA LEU A 24 -17.86 -9.80 -11.03
C LEU A 24 -18.21 -11.30 -11.12
N GLY A 25 -18.86 -11.85 -10.09
CA GLY A 25 -19.32 -13.24 -10.07
C GLY A 25 -18.22 -14.27 -9.83
N PHE A 26 -17.13 -13.93 -9.14
CA PHE A 26 -16.12 -14.90 -8.72
C PHE A 26 -16.61 -15.75 -7.54
N ASP A 27 -16.16 -17.01 -7.48
CA ASP A 27 -16.15 -17.79 -6.26
C ASP A 27 -15.05 -17.22 -5.33
N THR A 28 -15.47 -16.41 -4.35
CA THR A 28 -14.60 -15.47 -3.64
C THR A 28 -14.17 -16.00 -2.29
N TRP A 29 -12.85 -16.21 -2.14
CA TRP A 29 -12.21 -16.71 -0.93
C TRP A 29 -11.41 -15.61 -0.24
N ALA A 30 -11.88 -15.16 0.91
CA ALA A 30 -11.28 -14.12 1.73
C ALA A 30 -10.36 -14.70 2.80
N VAL A 31 -9.06 -14.38 2.72
CA VAL A 31 -8.08 -14.82 3.72
C VAL A 31 -8.18 -13.94 4.96
N LEU A 32 -8.39 -14.59 6.10
CA LEU A 32 -8.43 -13.96 7.41
C LEU A 32 -7.39 -14.57 8.35
N ARG A 33 -7.02 -13.81 9.38
CA ARG A 33 -6.36 -14.32 10.59
C ARG A 33 -7.41 -14.50 11.68
N LYS A 34 -7.17 -15.30 12.69
CA LYS A 34 -8.08 -15.49 13.85
C LYS A 34 -8.58 -14.18 14.47
N THR A 35 -7.74 -13.15 14.45
CA THR A 35 -8.03 -11.84 15.04
C THR A 35 -8.61 -10.82 14.06
N SER A 36 -8.86 -11.21 12.81
CA SER A 36 -9.36 -10.28 11.77
C SER A 36 -10.80 -9.87 12.04
N SER A 37 -11.10 -8.56 11.90
CA SER A 37 -12.48 -8.07 11.87
C SER A 37 -13.17 -8.50 10.56
N LYS A 38 -14.45 -8.81 10.65
CA LYS A 38 -15.32 -9.06 9.50
C LYS A 38 -16.27 -7.89 9.21
N GLU A 39 -16.02 -6.72 9.79
CA GLU A 39 -16.91 -5.54 9.75
C GLU A 39 -17.42 -5.21 8.35
N TYR A 40 -16.56 -5.33 7.33
CA TYR A 40 -16.89 -5.04 5.93
C TYR A 40 -17.10 -6.31 5.08
N LEU A 41 -17.06 -7.50 5.68
CA LEU A 41 -17.17 -8.78 5.00
C LEU A 41 -18.45 -9.50 5.41
N THR A 42 -19.61 -8.87 5.09
CA THR A 42 -20.93 -9.31 5.57
C THR A 42 -21.74 -10.08 4.53
N ASP A 43 -21.31 -10.09 3.26
CA ASP A 43 -22.02 -10.81 2.20
C ASP A 43 -21.94 -12.33 2.42
N PRO A 44 -23.05 -13.08 2.45
CA PRO A 44 -23.05 -14.51 2.71
C PRO A 44 -22.38 -15.36 1.63
N ARG A 45 -22.10 -14.80 0.46
CA ARG A 45 -21.40 -15.47 -0.64
C ARG A 45 -19.88 -15.56 -0.41
N ILE A 46 -19.36 -14.84 0.60
CA ILE A 46 -17.93 -14.86 0.90
C ILE A 46 -17.55 -16.18 1.57
N HIS A 47 -16.61 -16.90 0.96
CA HIS A 47 -15.94 -18.02 1.61
C HIS A 47 -14.75 -17.52 2.42
N PHE A 48 -14.65 -17.94 3.67
CA PHE A 48 -13.53 -17.55 4.53
C PHE A 48 -12.53 -18.70 4.65
N ILE A 49 -11.26 -18.34 4.51
CA ILE A 49 -10.16 -19.25 4.75
C ILE A 49 -9.17 -18.62 5.74
N GLU A 50 -8.75 -19.38 6.74
CA GLU A 50 -7.70 -18.97 7.67
C GLU A 50 -6.35 -19.43 7.14
N LEU A 51 -5.42 -18.48 6.88
CA LEU A 51 -4.05 -18.78 6.45
C LEU A 51 -3.05 -18.06 7.36
N ASP A 52 -2.06 -18.80 7.85
CA ASP A 52 -0.91 -18.24 8.57
C ASP A 52 0.28 -18.05 7.62
N LEU A 53 0.40 -16.84 7.08
CA LEU A 53 1.52 -16.46 6.22
C LEU A 53 2.85 -16.35 7.00
N GLY A 54 2.84 -16.51 8.32
CA GLY A 54 4.03 -16.43 9.17
C GLY A 54 4.74 -17.79 9.35
N ASN A 55 4.11 -18.91 8.99
CA ASN A 55 4.62 -20.26 9.25
C ASN A 55 4.47 -21.17 8.04
N ASP A 56 5.58 -21.68 7.50
CA ASP A 56 5.60 -22.52 6.30
C ASP A 56 4.79 -23.82 6.46
N ALA A 57 5.01 -24.55 7.55
CA ALA A 57 4.36 -25.85 7.76
C ALA A 57 2.85 -25.69 7.95
N VAL A 58 2.43 -24.67 8.73
CA VAL A 58 1.01 -24.39 8.97
C VAL A 58 0.33 -23.94 7.68
N LEU A 59 0.94 -23.05 6.90
CA LEU A 59 0.40 -22.58 5.63
C LEU A 59 0.23 -23.73 4.63
N THR A 60 1.27 -24.57 4.50
CA THR A 60 1.23 -25.74 3.62
C THR A 60 0.11 -26.70 4.00
N GLN A 61 -0.07 -26.98 5.28
CA GLN A 61 -1.17 -27.81 5.77
C GLN A 61 -2.53 -27.18 5.45
N GLN A 62 -2.73 -25.90 5.78
CA GLN A 62 -4.00 -25.18 5.55
C GLN A 62 -4.38 -25.16 4.06
N LEU A 63 -3.40 -24.90 3.17
CA LEU A 63 -3.65 -24.90 1.73
C LEU A 63 -3.89 -26.31 1.18
N SER A 64 -3.20 -27.33 1.70
CA SER A 64 -3.44 -28.73 1.31
C SER A 64 -4.83 -29.22 1.73
N GLU A 65 -5.28 -28.89 2.94
CA GLU A 65 -6.63 -29.18 3.42
C GLU A 65 -7.71 -28.48 2.59
N HIS A 66 -7.47 -27.20 2.24
CA HIS A 66 -8.34 -26.46 1.32
C HIS A 66 -8.42 -27.14 -0.05
N ALA A 67 -7.27 -27.50 -0.62
CA ALA A 67 -7.20 -28.12 -1.93
C ALA A 67 -7.97 -29.45 -2.03
N ALA A 68 -7.89 -30.28 -0.99
CA ALA A 68 -8.60 -31.55 -0.91
C ALA A 68 -10.12 -31.40 -0.96
N GLN A 69 -10.66 -30.27 -0.48
CA GLN A 69 -12.10 -30.02 -0.40
C GLN A 69 -12.61 -29.12 -1.52
N HIS A 70 -11.82 -28.16 -1.97
CA HIS A 70 -12.26 -27.07 -2.81
C HIS A 70 -11.43 -26.91 -4.10
N GLY A 71 -10.31 -27.63 -4.24
CA GLY A 71 -9.41 -27.55 -5.41
C GLY A 71 -8.59 -26.25 -5.45
N ALA A 72 -7.96 -26.00 -6.59
CA ALA A 72 -7.08 -24.85 -6.82
C ALA A 72 -7.84 -23.54 -7.03
N PHE A 73 -7.10 -22.43 -6.95
CA PHE A 73 -7.56 -21.08 -7.30
C PHE A 73 -7.20 -20.76 -8.75
N ASP A 74 -8.08 -20.06 -9.45
CA ASP A 74 -7.77 -19.51 -10.76
C ASP A 74 -6.94 -18.23 -10.65
N TYR A 75 -7.20 -17.42 -9.61
CA TYR A 75 -6.52 -16.16 -9.40
C TYR A 75 -6.21 -15.89 -7.94
N VAL A 76 -5.17 -15.11 -7.71
CA VAL A 76 -4.82 -14.59 -6.37
C VAL A 76 -4.59 -13.10 -6.45
N ILE A 77 -5.23 -12.33 -5.57
CA ILE A 77 -4.88 -10.93 -5.31
C ILE A 77 -4.29 -10.84 -3.89
N HIS A 78 -2.99 -10.58 -3.84
CA HIS A 78 -2.26 -10.48 -2.58
C HIS A 78 -2.15 -9.01 -2.15
N ALA A 79 -3.11 -8.57 -1.33
CA ALA A 79 -3.14 -7.25 -0.71
C ALA A 79 -2.77 -7.28 0.79
N ALA A 80 -2.44 -8.45 1.34
CA ALA A 80 -1.94 -8.54 2.69
C ALA A 80 -0.58 -7.88 2.83
N GLY A 81 -0.41 -7.08 3.87
CA GLY A 81 0.83 -6.41 4.19
C GLY A 81 0.69 -5.51 5.41
N ALA A 82 1.79 -5.30 6.11
CA ALA A 82 1.86 -4.32 7.19
C ALA A 82 2.29 -2.97 6.63
N THR A 83 1.51 -1.93 6.90
CA THR A 83 1.87 -0.52 6.62
C THR A 83 2.49 0.14 7.86
N LYS A 84 2.36 -0.49 9.02
CA LYS A 84 2.94 -0.10 10.31
C LYS A 84 3.53 -1.32 10.98
N ALA A 85 4.77 -1.23 11.45
CA ALA A 85 5.45 -2.30 12.16
C ALA A 85 6.43 -1.72 13.19
N PRO A 86 6.76 -2.46 14.28
CA PRO A 86 7.65 -1.96 15.32
C PRO A 86 9.10 -1.78 14.85
N ASN A 87 9.53 -2.51 13.84
CA ASN A 87 10.87 -2.45 13.28
C ASN A 87 10.93 -3.04 11.85
N GLU A 88 12.07 -2.89 11.18
CA GLU A 88 12.29 -3.36 9.81
C GLU A 88 12.16 -4.89 9.68
N ALA A 89 12.63 -5.64 10.67
CA ALA A 89 12.49 -7.09 10.66
C ALA A 89 11.02 -7.54 10.67
N ALA A 90 10.14 -6.83 11.37
CA ALA A 90 8.72 -7.11 11.37
C ALA A 90 8.05 -6.79 10.02
N PHE A 91 8.45 -5.69 9.37
CA PHE A 91 8.04 -5.41 7.99
C PHE A 91 8.47 -6.54 7.04
N ARG A 92 9.74 -6.95 7.11
CA ARG A 92 10.30 -8.01 6.26
C ARG A 92 9.55 -9.35 6.46
N ARG A 93 9.35 -9.76 7.70
CA ARG A 93 8.59 -11.00 7.99
C ARG A 93 7.20 -10.99 7.37
N THR A 94 6.48 -9.87 7.48
CA THR A 94 5.11 -9.79 6.99
C THR A 94 5.06 -9.56 5.49
N ASN A 95 5.79 -8.56 4.98
CA ASN A 95 5.63 -8.10 3.59
C ASN A 95 6.47 -8.91 2.61
N THR A 96 7.69 -9.31 2.99
CA THR A 96 8.61 -10.03 2.10
C THR A 96 8.43 -11.54 2.26
N GLU A 97 8.69 -12.05 3.46
CA GLU A 97 8.72 -13.49 3.71
C GLU A 97 7.33 -14.10 3.60
N GLY A 98 6.29 -13.41 4.13
CA GLY A 98 4.90 -13.85 4.01
C GLY A 98 4.40 -13.91 2.57
N THR A 99 4.75 -12.91 1.75
CA THR A 99 4.42 -12.90 0.31
C THR A 99 5.10 -14.04 -0.44
N LEU A 100 6.43 -14.20 -0.23
CA LEU A 100 7.21 -15.27 -0.87
C LEU A 100 6.70 -16.65 -0.48
N ARG A 101 6.40 -16.83 0.80
CA ARG A 101 5.88 -18.11 1.35
C ARG A 101 4.56 -18.46 0.69
N LEU A 102 3.60 -17.54 0.65
CA LEU A 102 2.31 -17.78 -0.01
C LEU A 102 2.50 -18.19 -1.48
N ALA A 103 3.24 -17.37 -2.24
CA ALA A 103 3.42 -17.63 -3.67
C ALA A 103 4.12 -18.96 -3.94
N ARG A 104 5.17 -19.29 -3.17
CA ARG A 104 5.90 -20.57 -3.27
C ARG A 104 4.99 -21.75 -2.93
N THR A 105 4.27 -21.70 -1.80
CA THR A 105 3.39 -22.81 -1.40
C THR A 105 2.28 -23.04 -2.42
N LEU A 106 1.72 -21.98 -3.00
CA LEU A 106 0.72 -22.11 -4.07
C LEU A 106 1.29 -22.78 -5.32
N LEU A 107 2.55 -22.50 -5.68
CA LEU A 107 3.24 -23.15 -6.80
C LEU A 107 3.57 -24.61 -6.50
N ASP A 108 4.19 -24.87 -5.35
CA ASP A 108 4.66 -26.21 -4.95
C ASP A 108 3.50 -27.21 -4.86
N LEU A 109 2.34 -26.74 -4.40
CA LEU A 109 1.10 -27.52 -4.31
C LEU A 109 0.24 -27.47 -5.60
N GLN A 110 0.68 -26.75 -6.63
CA GLN A 110 -0.08 -26.55 -7.88
C GLN A 110 -1.50 -25.98 -7.64
N LEU A 111 -1.61 -25.02 -6.72
CA LEU A 111 -2.89 -24.44 -6.30
C LEU A 111 -3.22 -23.11 -6.95
N LEU A 112 -2.45 -22.68 -7.94
CA LEU A 112 -2.70 -21.47 -8.74
C LEU A 112 -2.67 -21.83 -10.21
N ASN A 113 -3.84 -21.81 -10.87
CA ASN A 113 -3.99 -22.12 -12.29
C ASN A 113 -3.67 -20.94 -13.20
N GLY A 114 -3.85 -19.71 -12.70
CA GLY A 114 -3.69 -18.48 -13.48
C GLY A 114 -2.76 -17.49 -12.78
N ARG A 115 -3.23 -16.28 -12.60
CA ARG A 115 -2.37 -15.13 -12.25
C ARG A 115 -2.39 -14.75 -10.77
N PHE A 116 -1.22 -14.33 -10.31
CA PHE A 116 -0.98 -13.72 -8.99
C PHE A 116 -0.80 -12.20 -9.15
N VAL A 117 -1.72 -11.40 -8.64
CA VAL A 117 -1.57 -9.93 -8.58
C VAL A 117 -1.07 -9.53 -7.21
N PHE A 118 0.10 -8.89 -7.18
CA PHE A 118 0.71 -8.37 -5.96
C PHE A 118 0.47 -6.86 -5.81
N VAL A 119 -0.21 -6.47 -4.74
CA VAL A 119 -0.38 -5.04 -4.39
C VAL A 119 0.86 -4.59 -3.62
N SER A 120 1.78 -3.95 -4.34
CA SER A 120 3.00 -3.32 -3.82
C SER A 120 2.74 -1.88 -3.36
N SER A 121 3.63 -0.94 -3.67
CA SER A 121 3.48 0.48 -3.34
C SER A 121 4.45 1.33 -4.15
N LEU A 122 4.11 2.59 -4.44
CA LEU A 122 5.05 3.58 -4.96
C LEU A 122 6.26 3.79 -4.03
N SER A 123 6.12 3.51 -2.73
CA SER A 123 7.22 3.62 -1.75
C SER A 123 8.47 2.80 -2.09
N VAL A 124 8.40 1.85 -3.03
CA VAL A 124 9.55 1.09 -3.53
C VAL A 124 10.53 1.96 -4.31
N VAL A 125 10.04 3.05 -4.93
CA VAL A 125 10.89 3.95 -5.73
C VAL A 125 11.72 4.86 -4.83
N GLY A 126 11.20 5.26 -3.67
CA GLY A 126 11.91 6.10 -2.70
C GLY A 126 12.17 7.52 -3.23
N ALA A 127 13.38 8.00 -2.97
CA ALA A 127 13.78 9.40 -3.15
C ALA A 127 14.30 9.77 -4.55
N VAL A 128 14.03 8.98 -5.57
CA VAL A 128 14.64 9.10 -6.92
C VAL A 128 14.41 10.47 -7.55
N ALA A 129 13.29 11.12 -7.25
CA ALA A 129 12.90 12.41 -7.83
C ALA A 129 13.05 13.60 -6.86
N GLU A 130 13.80 13.48 -5.77
CA GLU A 130 13.92 14.54 -4.75
C GLU A 130 14.84 15.70 -5.14
N ASN A 131 15.68 15.55 -6.14
CA ASN A 131 16.57 16.62 -6.58
C ASN A 131 15.79 17.67 -7.40
N PRO A 132 15.85 18.95 -7.01
CA PRO A 132 15.16 20.00 -7.75
C PRO A 132 15.71 20.13 -9.18
N ILE A 133 14.81 20.33 -10.13
CA ILE A 133 15.18 20.64 -11.52
C ILE A 133 15.83 22.03 -11.57
N ARG A 134 17.04 22.12 -12.15
CA ARG A 134 17.69 23.38 -12.47
C ARG A 134 17.38 23.76 -13.92
N GLN A 135 16.94 25.00 -14.11
CA GLN A 135 16.69 25.56 -15.42
C GLN A 135 18.01 25.97 -16.11
N ALA A 136 17.97 26.25 -17.40
CA ALA A 136 19.16 26.63 -18.18
C ALA A 136 19.86 27.90 -17.66
N ASP A 137 19.13 28.81 -17.02
CA ASP A 137 19.63 30.03 -16.38
C ASP A 137 20.22 29.80 -14.98
N GLY A 138 20.26 28.52 -14.49
CA GLY A 138 20.78 28.16 -13.19
C GLY A 138 19.76 28.30 -12.05
N THR A 139 18.55 28.84 -12.31
CA THR A 139 17.49 28.93 -11.30
C THR A 139 16.88 27.55 -11.02
N VAL A 140 16.22 27.39 -9.88
CA VAL A 140 15.50 26.19 -9.52
C VAL A 140 14.03 26.35 -9.91
N ALA A 141 13.49 25.39 -10.64
CA ALA A 141 12.07 25.36 -10.98
C ALA A 141 11.21 25.44 -9.70
N GLN A 142 10.08 26.13 -9.77
CA GLN A 142 9.21 26.37 -8.61
C GLN A 142 7.92 25.54 -8.67
N GLY A 143 7.20 25.51 -7.57
CA GLY A 143 5.93 24.80 -7.46
C GLY A 143 6.09 23.28 -7.67
N LEU A 144 5.12 22.68 -8.32
CA LEU A 144 5.07 21.23 -8.60
C LEU A 144 6.11 20.81 -9.65
N ASP A 145 6.54 21.72 -10.53
CA ASP A 145 7.56 21.46 -11.55
C ASP A 145 8.99 21.44 -10.99
N ARG A 146 9.14 21.70 -9.70
CA ARG A 146 10.43 21.62 -9.01
C ARG A 146 11.09 20.25 -9.10
N TYR A 147 10.31 19.20 -9.20
CA TYR A 147 10.79 17.83 -9.25
C TYR A 147 10.35 17.15 -10.53
N ARG A 148 11.26 16.35 -11.12
CA ARG A 148 10.90 15.53 -12.26
C ARG A 148 9.89 14.45 -11.88
N ALA A 149 9.13 14.01 -12.85
CA ALA A 149 8.24 12.87 -12.68
C ALA A 149 9.05 11.57 -12.53
N ILE A 150 8.52 10.66 -11.73
CA ILE A 150 8.97 9.27 -11.63
C ILE A 150 8.43 8.52 -12.86
N THR A 151 9.27 7.69 -13.47
CA THR A 151 8.95 6.89 -14.64
C THR A 151 9.33 5.43 -14.42
N ASP A 152 8.88 4.54 -15.29
CA ASP A 152 9.24 3.10 -15.27
C ASP A 152 10.75 2.86 -15.45
N ALA A 153 11.48 3.83 -16.00
CA ALA A 153 12.94 3.75 -16.17
C ALA A 153 13.72 3.99 -14.87
N ASP A 154 13.05 4.46 -13.82
CA ASP A 154 13.72 4.74 -12.55
C ASP A 154 14.01 3.47 -11.77
N THR A 155 15.27 3.32 -11.38
CA THR A 155 15.68 2.22 -10.50
C THR A 155 15.12 2.43 -9.10
N PRO A 156 14.34 1.49 -8.55
CA PRO A 156 13.81 1.59 -7.20
C PRO A 156 14.88 1.74 -6.12
N GLN A 157 14.76 2.78 -5.27
CA GLN A 157 15.69 3.11 -4.18
C GLN A 157 14.90 3.48 -2.90
N PRO A 158 14.20 2.53 -2.27
CA PRO A 158 13.33 2.81 -1.13
C PRO A 158 14.10 3.37 0.07
N ASN A 159 13.61 4.47 0.63
CA ASN A 159 14.19 5.13 1.80
C ASN A 159 13.47 4.80 3.11
N THR A 160 12.38 4.02 3.06
CA THR A 160 11.63 3.55 4.23
C THR A 160 11.76 2.03 4.40
N ALA A 161 11.63 1.53 5.64
CA ALA A 161 11.61 0.09 5.92
C ALA A 161 10.42 -0.60 5.23
N TYR A 162 9.27 0.08 5.18
CA TYR A 162 8.10 -0.36 4.44
C TYR A 162 8.43 -0.53 2.94
N GLY A 163 8.96 0.52 2.29
CA GLY A 163 9.32 0.48 0.87
C GLY A 163 10.34 -0.60 0.55
N ARG A 164 11.37 -0.76 1.40
CA ARG A 164 12.36 -1.86 1.26
C ARG A 164 11.70 -3.23 1.32
N SER A 165 10.81 -3.45 2.30
CA SER A 165 10.13 -4.74 2.45
C SER A 165 9.22 -5.09 1.27
N LYS A 166 8.59 -4.07 0.65
CA LYS A 166 7.77 -4.26 -0.56
C LYS A 166 8.64 -4.55 -1.79
N LEU A 167 9.75 -3.82 -1.98
CA LEU A 167 10.69 -4.07 -3.07
C LEU A 167 11.33 -5.46 -2.96
N ASP A 168 11.70 -5.87 -1.75
CA ASP A 168 12.26 -7.21 -1.51
C ASP A 168 11.23 -8.30 -1.84
N ALA A 169 9.92 -8.06 -1.59
CA ALA A 169 8.86 -8.97 -2.00
C ALA A 169 8.72 -9.05 -3.53
N GLU A 170 8.77 -7.92 -4.25
CA GLU A 170 8.76 -7.90 -5.73
C GLU A 170 9.92 -8.72 -6.30
N ARG A 171 11.13 -8.49 -5.77
CA ARG A 171 12.33 -9.23 -6.19
C ARG A 171 12.23 -10.72 -5.89
N ALA A 172 11.68 -11.07 -4.72
CA ALA A 172 11.47 -12.47 -4.33
C ALA A 172 10.47 -13.18 -5.25
N LEU A 173 9.35 -12.52 -5.61
CA LEU A 173 8.39 -13.07 -6.56
C LEU A 173 9.03 -13.31 -7.94
N ALA A 174 9.89 -12.41 -8.39
CA ALA A 174 10.61 -12.54 -9.67
C ALA A 174 11.58 -13.74 -9.72
N THR A 175 11.98 -14.29 -8.58
CA THR A 175 12.83 -15.51 -8.53
C THR A 175 12.03 -16.80 -8.64
N LEU A 176 10.70 -16.76 -8.55
CA LEU A 176 9.86 -17.95 -8.60
C LEU A 176 9.59 -18.35 -10.06
N GLU A 177 10.30 -19.35 -10.54
CA GLU A 177 10.06 -19.92 -11.86
C GLU A 177 8.63 -20.49 -11.94
N GLY A 178 7.97 -20.28 -13.08
CA GLY A 178 6.60 -20.73 -13.29
C GLY A 178 5.50 -19.78 -12.80
N LEU A 179 5.77 -18.86 -11.88
CA LEU A 179 4.77 -17.92 -11.40
C LEU A 179 4.37 -16.91 -12.49
N ASP A 180 3.10 -16.87 -12.86
CA ASP A 180 2.52 -15.77 -13.63
C ASP A 180 2.06 -14.68 -12.63
N PHE A 181 2.84 -13.62 -12.50
CA PHE A 181 2.51 -12.54 -11.58
C PHE A 181 2.60 -11.16 -12.22
N VAL A 182 1.84 -10.23 -11.65
CA VAL A 182 1.86 -8.80 -11.97
C VAL A 182 1.96 -8.02 -10.66
N THR A 183 2.76 -6.97 -10.67
CA THR A 183 2.93 -6.07 -9.52
C THR A 183 2.23 -4.74 -9.77
N LEU A 184 1.44 -4.28 -8.82
CA LEU A 184 0.82 -2.97 -8.85
C LEU A 184 1.45 -2.08 -7.78
N ARG A 185 1.90 -0.88 -8.16
CA ARG A 185 2.56 0.10 -7.30
C ARG A 185 1.67 1.33 -7.14
N PRO A 186 0.59 1.25 -6.32
CA PRO A 186 -0.29 2.38 -6.08
C PRO A 186 0.43 3.51 -5.34
N THR A 187 -0.02 4.72 -5.59
CA THR A 187 0.29 5.93 -4.84
C THR A 187 -0.46 5.96 -3.50
N GLY A 188 -0.69 7.13 -2.92
CA GLY A 188 -1.53 7.28 -1.74
C GLY A 188 -2.98 6.85 -2.03
N VAL A 189 -3.40 5.72 -1.49
CA VAL A 189 -4.78 5.22 -1.70
C VAL A 189 -5.73 5.91 -0.74
N TYR A 190 -6.76 6.57 -1.26
CA TYR A 190 -7.78 7.23 -0.45
C TYR A 190 -9.18 6.68 -0.73
N GLY A 191 -10.11 6.95 0.17
CA GLY A 191 -11.51 6.58 0.02
C GLY A 191 -12.17 6.15 1.32
N PRO A 192 -13.44 5.69 1.28
CA PRO A 192 -14.13 5.18 2.46
C PRO A 192 -13.37 4.04 3.14
N ARG A 193 -13.39 3.97 4.48
CA ARG A 193 -12.68 2.98 5.33
C ARG A 193 -11.18 3.27 5.50
N GLU A 194 -10.62 4.29 4.83
CA GLU A 194 -9.25 4.71 5.04
C GLU A 194 -9.15 5.54 6.34
N ARG A 195 -8.09 5.33 7.12
CA ARG A 195 -7.98 5.93 8.46
C ARG A 195 -7.01 7.11 8.56
N ASP A 196 -5.94 7.13 7.78
CA ASP A 196 -4.91 8.17 7.91
C ASP A 196 -5.39 9.50 7.31
N TYR A 197 -6.06 9.49 6.15
CA TYR A 197 -6.70 10.67 5.55
C TYR A 197 -7.98 11.09 6.30
N PHE A 198 -8.69 10.12 6.89
CA PHE A 198 -9.79 10.43 7.80
C PHE A 198 -9.34 11.27 9.00
N LEU A 199 -8.17 10.96 9.61
CA LEU A 199 -7.61 11.75 10.70
C LEU A 199 -7.28 13.18 10.26
N MET A 200 -6.80 13.37 9.03
CA MET A 200 -6.57 14.70 8.46
C MET A 200 -7.90 15.46 8.30
N ALA A 201 -8.92 14.84 7.73
CA ALA A 201 -10.24 15.42 7.59
C ALA A 201 -10.86 15.78 8.96
N ASP A 202 -10.73 14.92 9.97
CA ASP A 202 -11.18 15.18 11.34
C ASP A 202 -10.44 16.36 11.98
N SER A 203 -9.14 16.50 11.69
CA SER A 203 -8.35 17.66 12.14
C SER A 203 -8.84 18.96 11.48
N ILE A 204 -9.10 18.95 10.17
CA ILE A 204 -9.67 20.09 9.43
C ILE A 204 -11.05 20.46 9.98
N LYS A 205 -11.90 19.47 10.28
CA LYS A 205 -13.19 19.68 10.94
C LYS A 205 -13.05 20.38 12.29
N LYS A 206 -11.94 20.15 13.00
CA LYS A 206 -11.57 20.81 14.26
C LYS A 206 -10.84 22.14 14.04
N HIS A 207 -10.86 22.67 12.82
CA HIS A 207 -10.22 23.92 12.42
C HIS A 207 -8.69 23.92 12.49
N ILE A 208 -8.05 22.76 12.36
CA ILE A 208 -6.59 22.63 12.42
C ILE A 208 -6.09 21.85 11.21
N ASP A 209 -5.13 22.41 10.49
CA ASP A 209 -4.38 21.75 9.44
C ASP A 209 -2.89 21.76 9.76
N PHE A 210 -2.27 20.58 9.77
CA PHE A 210 -0.85 20.41 10.02
C PHE A 210 -0.08 20.11 8.74
N ALA A 211 0.86 20.95 8.39
CA ALA A 211 1.79 20.73 7.29
C ALA A 211 3.23 20.52 7.81
N VAL A 212 3.98 19.66 7.11
CA VAL A 212 5.38 19.35 7.45
C VAL A 212 6.32 20.16 6.57
N GLY A 213 7.12 21.01 7.20
CA GLY A 213 8.11 21.85 6.50
C GLY A 213 7.48 23.05 5.78
N TYR A 214 8.34 23.78 5.07
CA TYR A 214 7.97 25.00 4.36
C TYR A 214 8.05 24.85 2.84
N THR A 215 8.56 23.73 2.36
CA THR A 215 8.68 23.45 0.93
C THR A 215 7.46 22.69 0.45
N PRO A 216 6.81 23.08 -0.65
CA PRO A 216 5.70 22.37 -1.24
C PRO A 216 6.04 20.90 -1.48
N GLN A 217 5.12 20.02 -1.19
CA GLN A 217 5.25 18.58 -1.45
C GLN A 217 4.35 18.21 -2.63
N ALA A 218 4.92 17.55 -3.62
CA ALA A 218 4.14 16.94 -4.69
C ALA A 218 3.59 15.60 -4.18
N LEU A 219 2.30 15.44 -4.18
CA LEU A 219 1.58 14.23 -3.77
C LEU A 219 0.78 13.69 -4.96
N THR A 220 0.69 12.40 -5.04
CA THR A 220 -0.16 11.69 -6.01
C THR A 220 -1.05 10.72 -5.27
N PHE A 221 -2.28 10.58 -5.75
CA PHE A 221 -3.29 9.75 -5.12
C PHE A 221 -3.91 8.76 -6.11
N ILE A 222 -4.63 7.79 -5.58
CA ILE A 222 -5.53 6.93 -6.32
C ILE A 222 -6.76 6.63 -5.46
N TYR A 223 -7.94 6.71 -6.04
CA TYR A 223 -9.16 6.32 -5.36
C TYR A 223 -9.20 4.79 -5.21
N VAL A 224 -9.67 4.32 -4.06
CA VAL A 224 -9.64 2.88 -3.74
C VAL A 224 -10.36 2.01 -4.77
N ARG A 225 -11.47 2.48 -5.35
CA ARG A 225 -12.20 1.70 -6.37
C ARG A 225 -11.42 1.60 -7.67
N ASP A 226 -10.70 2.65 -8.07
CA ASP A 226 -9.85 2.63 -9.27
C ASP A 226 -8.67 1.67 -9.10
N LEU A 227 -8.06 1.64 -7.89
CA LEU A 227 -7.06 0.63 -7.55
C LEU A 227 -7.64 -0.79 -7.64
N VAL A 228 -8.84 -0.99 -7.13
CA VAL A 228 -9.53 -2.28 -7.17
C VAL A 228 -9.81 -2.69 -8.61
N ASP A 229 -10.35 -1.78 -9.43
CA ASP A 229 -10.58 -2.05 -10.87
C ASP A 229 -9.27 -2.38 -11.61
N ALA A 230 -8.18 -1.67 -11.29
CA ALA A 230 -6.85 -1.97 -11.82
C ALA A 230 -6.35 -3.37 -11.41
N CYS A 231 -6.64 -3.83 -10.19
CA CYS A 231 -6.31 -5.20 -9.76
C CYS A 231 -7.00 -6.25 -10.61
N PHE A 232 -8.30 -6.10 -10.89
CA PHE A 232 -9.06 -7.02 -11.75
C PHE A 232 -8.66 -6.91 -13.22
N LEU A 233 -8.34 -5.71 -13.69
CA LEU A 233 -7.79 -5.52 -15.04
C LEU A 233 -6.43 -6.21 -15.19
N ALA A 234 -5.57 -6.15 -14.17
CA ALA A 234 -4.28 -6.81 -14.16
C ALA A 234 -4.39 -8.34 -14.21
N LEU A 235 -5.44 -8.94 -13.65
CA LEU A 235 -5.71 -10.38 -13.81
C LEU A 235 -5.87 -10.77 -15.27
N GLN A 236 -6.48 -9.91 -16.09
CA GLN A 236 -6.84 -10.20 -17.46
C GLN A 236 -5.80 -9.73 -18.49
N ARG A 237 -5.25 -8.51 -18.28
CA ARG A 237 -4.44 -7.79 -19.28
C ARG A 237 -3.02 -7.48 -18.86
N GLY A 238 -2.66 -7.71 -17.60
CA GLY A 238 -1.32 -7.43 -17.11
C GLY A 238 -0.27 -8.32 -17.82
N GLU A 239 0.90 -7.79 -18.07
CA GLU A 239 2.03 -8.55 -18.61
C GLU A 239 2.77 -9.27 -17.49
N ARG A 240 3.09 -10.55 -17.69
CA ARG A 240 3.80 -11.38 -16.71
C ARG A 240 5.12 -10.71 -16.26
N GLY A 241 5.34 -10.63 -14.97
CA GLY A 241 6.57 -10.09 -14.37
C GLY A 241 6.66 -8.57 -14.41
N ARG A 242 5.65 -7.86 -14.96
CA ARG A 242 5.67 -6.41 -15.07
C ARG A 242 5.13 -5.73 -13.81
N SER A 243 5.67 -4.53 -13.55
CA SER A 243 5.18 -3.63 -12.49
C SER A 243 4.51 -2.42 -13.12
N TYR A 244 3.39 -1.96 -12.54
CA TYR A 244 2.64 -0.79 -13.02
C TYR A 244 2.48 0.22 -11.89
N PHE A 245 2.80 1.48 -12.16
CA PHE A 245 2.44 2.59 -11.30
C PHE A 245 0.96 2.93 -11.46
N LEU A 246 0.30 3.23 -10.35
CA LEU A 246 -1.13 3.56 -10.35
C LEU A 246 -1.36 4.87 -9.60
N SER A 247 -1.94 5.85 -10.29
CA SER A 247 -2.41 7.13 -9.75
C SER A 247 -3.66 7.57 -10.49
N ASP A 248 -4.29 8.65 -10.03
CA ASP A 248 -5.38 9.33 -10.74
C ASP A 248 -4.91 10.20 -11.92
N GLY A 249 -3.58 10.27 -12.14
CA GLY A 249 -2.96 11.06 -13.21
C GLY A 249 -2.66 12.50 -12.81
N GLU A 250 -3.09 12.95 -11.64
CA GLU A 250 -2.90 14.31 -11.17
C GLU A 250 -1.79 14.41 -10.11
N VAL A 251 -1.21 15.60 -10.00
CA VAL A 251 -0.20 15.92 -8.97
C VAL A 251 -0.72 17.05 -8.10
N TYR A 252 -0.82 16.79 -6.82
CA TYR A 252 -1.36 17.73 -5.84
C TYR A 252 -0.24 18.37 -5.02
N ASP A 253 -0.34 19.66 -4.78
CA ASP A 253 0.38 20.27 -3.67
C ASP A 253 -0.26 19.84 -2.35
N SER A 254 0.55 19.61 -1.33
CA SER A 254 0.05 19.19 -0.01
C SER A 254 -0.96 20.17 0.59
N ARG A 255 -0.82 21.46 0.27
CA ARG A 255 -1.76 22.50 0.67
C ARG A 255 -3.07 22.42 -0.13
N ALA A 256 -2.96 22.22 -1.44
CA ALA A 256 -4.14 22.14 -2.32
C ALA A 256 -5.07 20.98 -1.89
N PHE A 257 -4.51 19.84 -1.47
CA PHE A 257 -5.31 18.72 -0.96
C PHE A 257 -6.06 19.08 0.34
N SER A 258 -5.39 19.78 1.27
CA SER A 258 -6.00 20.25 2.51
C SER A 258 -7.10 21.28 2.25
N ASP A 259 -6.86 22.25 1.34
CA ASP A 259 -7.81 23.28 0.96
C ASP A 259 -9.06 22.65 0.27
N LEU A 260 -8.87 21.60 -0.55
CA LEU A 260 -9.95 20.86 -1.18
C LEU A 260 -10.85 20.18 -0.12
N LEU A 261 -10.23 19.49 0.84
CA LEU A 261 -10.96 18.87 1.96
C LEU A 261 -11.75 19.92 2.76
N GLN A 262 -11.13 21.07 3.05
CA GLN A 262 -11.78 22.17 3.75
C GLN A 262 -13.01 22.66 3.00
N GLN A 263 -12.89 22.85 1.70
CA GLN A 263 -13.96 23.33 0.82
C GLN A 263 -15.11 22.32 0.78
N GLU A 264 -14.82 21.04 0.50
CA GLU A 264 -15.84 19.99 0.40
C GLU A 264 -16.58 19.73 1.72
N MET A 265 -15.88 19.90 2.85
CA MET A 265 -16.48 19.78 4.18
C MET A 265 -17.22 21.03 4.63
N GLY A 266 -17.20 22.14 3.87
CA GLY A 266 -17.86 23.40 4.19
C GLY A 266 -17.25 24.10 5.43
N VAL A 267 -15.98 23.84 5.76
CA VAL A 267 -15.32 24.45 6.92
C VAL A 267 -14.84 25.85 6.55
N LYS A 268 -15.42 26.88 7.17
CA LYS A 268 -15.20 28.28 6.78
C LYS A 268 -13.78 28.79 7.02
N TRP A 269 -13.10 28.30 8.04
CA TRP A 269 -11.73 28.69 8.35
C TRP A 269 -10.95 27.54 8.99
N VAL A 270 -9.65 27.50 8.77
CA VAL A 270 -8.73 26.52 9.34
C VAL A 270 -7.42 27.19 9.70
N ALA A 271 -6.91 26.93 10.88
CA ALA A 271 -5.59 27.39 11.31
C ALA A 271 -4.51 26.45 10.71
N HIS A 272 -3.69 26.98 9.82
CA HIS A 272 -2.62 26.24 9.19
C HIS A 272 -1.34 26.30 10.02
N ILE A 273 -0.97 25.18 10.62
CA ILE A 273 0.22 25.04 11.47
C ILE A 273 1.31 24.34 10.68
N LYS A 274 2.42 25.04 10.40
CA LYS A 274 3.59 24.45 9.75
C LYS A 274 4.61 24.05 10.79
N ALA A 275 4.87 22.74 10.92
CA ALA A 275 5.90 22.23 11.80
C ALA A 275 7.27 22.23 11.10
N PRO A 276 8.30 22.89 11.66
CA PRO A 276 9.65 22.79 11.12
C PRO A 276 10.12 21.33 11.08
N VAL A 277 10.81 20.94 10.01
CA VAL A 277 11.29 19.55 9.80
C VAL A 277 12.16 19.08 10.97
N TRP A 278 13.02 19.94 11.53
CA TRP A 278 13.87 19.59 12.68
C TRP A 278 13.08 19.28 13.95
N PHE A 279 12.00 20.01 14.18
CA PHE A 279 11.12 19.77 15.34
C PHE A 279 10.40 18.43 15.22
N LEU A 280 9.83 18.16 14.05
CA LEU A 280 9.18 16.87 13.77
C LEU A 280 10.17 15.70 13.87
N HIS A 281 11.40 15.88 13.38
CA HIS A 281 12.47 14.90 13.53
C HIS A 281 12.77 14.58 15.00
N ALA A 282 12.92 15.61 15.83
CA ALA A 282 13.13 15.43 17.27
C ALA A 282 11.96 14.69 17.94
N VAL A 283 10.71 15.06 17.62
CA VAL A 283 9.51 14.39 18.14
C VAL A 283 9.48 12.92 17.71
N CYS A 284 9.79 12.61 16.45
CA CYS A 284 9.82 11.24 15.95
C CYS A 284 10.95 10.41 16.60
N GLN A 285 12.12 11.02 16.87
CA GLN A 285 13.21 10.34 17.60
C GLN A 285 12.81 9.98 19.02
N VAL A 286 12.25 10.95 19.77
CA VAL A 286 11.78 10.72 21.15
C VAL A 286 10.68 9.66 21.16
N SER A 287 9.71 9.75 20.26
CA SER A 287 8.62 8.80 20.13
C SER A 287 9.10 7.38 19.77
N THR A 288 10.11 7.27 18.90
CA THR A 288 10.74 5.99 18.56
C THR A 288 11.50 5.40 19.76
N TRP A 289 12.18 6.25 20.54
CA TRP A 289 12.86 5.84 21.74
C TRP A 289 11.88 5.32 22.82
N ILE A 290 10.78 6.06 23.07
CA ILE A 290 9.71 5.63 23.99
C ILE A 290 9.10 4.30 23.51
N SER A 291 8.84 4.16 22.22
CA SER A 291 8.31 2.91 21.65
C SER A 291 9.23 1.71 21.88
N LYS A 292 10.55 1.91 21.75
CA LYS A 292 11.55 0.87 22.06
C LYS A 292 11.57 0.50 23.55
N CYS A 293 11.41 1.48 24.43
CA CYS A 293 11.41 1.26 25.89
C CYS A 293 10.11 0.59 26.39
N THR A 294 8.98 0.92 25.78
CA THR A 294 7.66 0.46 26.28
C THR A 294 7.09 -0.73 25.51
N GLY A 295 7.69 -1.11 24.36
CA GLY A 295 7.17 -2.15 23.46
C GLY A 295 5.86 -1.77 22.75
N LYS A 296 5.33 -0.55 22.97
CA LYS A 296 4.10 -0.06 22.32
C LYS A 296 4.42 0.62 20.99
N MET A 297 3.65 0.33 19.97
CA MET A 297 3.80 1.00 18.67
C MET A 297 3.43 2.48 18.77
N SER A 298 4.36 3.34 18.32
CA SER A 298 4.10 4.77 18.19
C SER A 298 3.54 5.08 16.80
N THR A 299 2.58 6.00 16.73
CA THR A 299 2.01 6.51 15.50
C THR A 299 3.00 7.41 14.74
N LEU A 300 3.89 8.10 15.47
CA LEU A 300 4.96 8.93 14.92
C LEU A 300 6.30 8.25 15.19
N ASN A 301 6.93 7.72 14.16
CA ASN A 301 8.26 7.09 14.21
C ASN A 301 9.13 7.60 13.04
N MET A 302 10.40 7.20 13.00
CA MET A 302 11.34 7.64 11.98
C MET A 302 10.94 7.19 10.57
N ASP A 303 10.31 6.04 10.42
CA ASP A 303 9.81 5.55 9.12
C ASP A 303 8.66 6.44 8.62
N LYS A 304 7.71 6.79 9.50
CA LYS A 304 6.63 7.75 9.19
C LYS A 304 7.19 9.14 8.88
N PHE A 305 8.24 9.58 9.57
CA PHE A 305 8.92 10.85 9.28
C PHE A 305 9.53 10.86 7.87
N GLN A 306 10.21 9.80 7.47
CA GLN A 306 10.75 9.67 6.11
C GLN A 306 9.63 9.68 5.06
N HIS A 307 8.55 8.97 5.35
CA HIS A 307 7.38 8.94 4.47
C HIS A 307 6.71 10.32 4.32
N MET A 308 6.54 11.07 5.40
CA MET A 308 6.00 12.43 5.38
C MET A 308 6.92 13.46 4.69
N ARG A 309 8.22 13.19 4.56
CA ARG A 309 9.18 14.01 3.80
C ARG A 309 9.24 13.66 2.32
N GLN A 310 8.79 12.48 1.97
CA GLN A 310 8.89 11.96 0.62
C GLN A 310 8.05 12.81 -0.33
N ARG A 311 8.61 13.13 -1.48
CA ARG A 311 7.99 13.89 -2.55
C ARG A 311 7.89 12.96 -3.74
N THR A 312 6.69 12.70 -4.17
CA THR A 312 6.44 11.77 -5.27
C THR A 312 5.61 12.48 -6.33
N ARG A 313 6.16 12.59 -7.53
CA ARG A 313 5.45 13.03 -8.73
C ARG A 313 5.51 11.89 -9.72
N LEU A 314 4.37 11.34 -10.12
CA LEU A 314 4.27 10.42 -11.23
C LEU A 314 4.00 11.19 -12.52
N SER A 315 4.49 10.68 -13.65
CA SER A 315 4.22 11.19 -14.99
C SER A 315 2.88 10.67 -15.50
#